data_5736685406b610da8f91d8d1faee974d
#
_entry.id   5736685406b610da8f91d8d1faee974d
#
_cell.length_a   1.000
_cell.length_b   1.000
_cell.length_c   1.000
_cell.angle_alpha   90.00
_cell.angle_beta   90.00
_cell.angle_gamma   90.00
#
_symmetry.space_group_name_H-M   'P 1'
#
loop_
_entity.id
_entity.type
_entity.pdbx_description
1 polymer ?
#
loop_
_entity_poly.entity_id
_entity_poly.type
_entity_poly.pdbx_seq_one_letter_code
_entity_poly.pdbx_strand_id
1 'polypeptide(L)'
;NAILIGATTYELDPLFLNIIYALDYAITIFFVIEILIRFIGEKEKKNFLKDGWNVFDTIIVAISLIPIPNNSSFLVLRLLRIFRVLRLISVIPELKKIIEAILASIKRVFYVSLLLFIILYIYATMGSILFGNDDPERWADLGISLITLFQVLTLSSWENVMLPMQAIYWWSWIYFFSFISICSITIL
;
A
#
# COMPACT_ATOMS: atom_id res chain seq x y z
N ASN A 1 11.27 -3.48 -18.45
CA ASN A 1 11.42 -2.35 -17.50
C ASN A 1 11.51 -2.86 -16.04
N ALA A 2 10.54 -3.68 -15.58
CA ALA A 2 10.56 -4.23 -14.20
C ALA A 2 11.84 -5.05 -13.93
N ILE A 3 12.21 -5.91 -14.86
CA ILE A 3 13.42 -6.74 -14.76
C ILE A 3 14.68 -5.87 -14.72
N LEU A 4 14.71 -4.78 -15.51
CA LEU A 4 15.85 -3.86 -15.54
C LEU A 4 16.02 -3.15 -14.18
N ILE A 5 14.92 -2.69 -13.58
CA ILE A 5 14.95 -2.07 -12.24
C ILE A 5 15.39 -3.09 -11.18
N GLY A 6 14.88 -4.32 -11.25
CA GLY A 6 15.33 -5.42 -10.37
C GLY A 6 16.82 -5.73 -10.54
N ALA A 7 17.32 -5.72 -11.77
CA ALA A 7 18.74 -5.96 -12.04
C ALA A 7 19.66 -4.88 -11.42
N THR A 8 19.21 -3.62 -11.32
CA THR A 8 20.02 -2.55 -10.69
C THR A 8 20.20 -2.70 -9.17
N THR A 9 19.52 -3.66 -8.53
CA THR A 9 19.73 -3.97 -7.10
C THR A 9 20.95 -4.86 -6.86
N TYR A 10 21.50 -5.46 -7.91
CA TYR A 10 22.72 -6.27 -7.83
C TYR A 10 23.95 -5.41 -8.17
N GLU A 11 25.10 -5.79 -7.63
CA GLU A 11 26.39 -5.22 -8.03
C GLU A 11 26.74 -5.71 -9.44
N LEU A 12 26.47 -4.91 -10.43
CA LEU A 12 26.73 -5.21 -11.84
C LEU A 12 27.92 -4.43 -12.36
N ASP A 13 28.58 -5.01 -13.35
CA ASP A 13 29.66 -4.36 -14.07
C ASP A 13 29.18 -3.01 -14.66
N PRO A 14 29.95 -1.91 -14.60
CA PRO A 14 29.58 -0.59 -15.13
C PRO A 14 29.06 -0.61 -16.58
N LEU A 15 29.56 -1.52 -17.39
CA LEU A 15 29.14 -1.66 -18.78
C LEU A 15 27.68 -2.15 -18.88
N PHE A 16 27.29 -3.12 -18.05
CA PHE A 16 25.92 -3.61 -17.97
C PHE A 16 24.96 -2.55 -17.42
N LEU A 17 25.39 -1.78 -16.43
CA LEU A 17 24.59 -0.68 -15.87
C LEU A 17 24.28 0.37 -16.94
N ASN A 18 25.25 0.75 -17.76
CA ASN A 18 25.04 1.71 -18.84
C ASN A 18 24.05 1.19 -19.91
N ILE A 19 24.11 -0.10 -20.23
CA ILE A 19 23.13 -0.72 -21.14
C ILE A 19 21.73 -0.70 -20.51
N ILE A 20 21.60 -1.03 -19.24
CA ILE A 20 20.33 -1.00 -18.49
C ILE A 20 19.73 0.41 -18.51
N TYR A 21 20.54 1.44 -18.24
CA TYR A 21 20.05 2.83 -18.28
C TYR A 21 19.65 3.27 -19.68
N ALA A 22 20.40 2.89 -20.70
CA ALA A 22 20.04 3.18 -22.09
C ALA A 22 18.72 2.53 -22.50
N LEU A 23 18.51 1.27 -22.12
CA LEU A 23 17.26 0.55 -22.35
C LEU A 23 16.08 1.19 -21.57
N ASP A 24 16.29 1.58 -20.32
CA ASP A 24 15.27 2.25 -19.51
C ASP A 24 14.83 3.58 -20.14
N TYR A 25 15.78 4.34 -20.67
CA TYR A 25 15.51 5.59 -21.38
C TYR A 25 14.74 5.35 -22.68
N ALA A 26 15.15 4.38 -23.48
CA ALA A 26 14.49 4.02 -24.74
C ALA A 26 13.04 3.58 -24.51
N ILE A 27 12.80 2.75 -23.50
CA ILE A 27 11.45 2.29 -23.11
C ILE A 27 10.59 3.47 -22.59
N THR A 28 11.18 4.40 -21.84
CA THR A 28 10.45 5.59 -21.36
C THR A 28 10.02 6.48 -22.52
N ILE A 29 10.92 6.72 -23.48
CA ILE A 29 10.60 7.49 -24.71
C ILE A 29 9.49 6.81 -25.51
N PHE A 30 9.59 5.50 -25.70
CA PHE A 30 8.54 4.72 -26.36
C PHE A 30 7.16 4.93 -25.72
N PHE A 31 7.09 4.90 -24.40
CA PHE A 31 5.84 5.12 -23.67
C PHE A 31 5.31 6.54 -23.77
N VAL A 32 6.20 7.54 -23.78
CA VAL A 32 5.80 8.93 -24.03
C VAL A 32 5.16 9.07 -25.41
N ILE A 33 5.80 8.50 -26.42
CA ILE A 33 5.28 8.53 -27.79
C ILE A 33 3.91 7.84 -27.87
N GLU A 34 3.77 6.68 -27.24
CA GLU A 34 2.51 5.92 -27.21
C GLU A 34 1.36 6.74 -26.60
N ILE A 35 1.59 7.39 -25.45
CA ILE A 35 0.57 8.24 -24.81
C ILE A 35 0.24 9.45 -25.67
N LEU A 36 1.24 10.07 -26.29
CA LEU A 36 1.02 11.18 -27.21
C LEU A 36 0.17 10.77 -28.41
N ILE A 37 0.45 9.61 -29.02
CA ILE A 37 -0.35 9.08 -30.13
C ILE A 37 -1.79 8.82 -29.69
N ARG A 38 -2.01 8.19 -28.53
CA ARG A 38 -3.35 7.97 -27.96
C ARG A 38 -4.07 9.29 -27.72
N PHE A 39 -3.38 10.27 -27.11
CA PHE A 39 -3.96 11.60 -26.86
C PHE A 39 -4.30 12.35 -28.15
N ILE A 40 -3.46 12.31 -29.16
CA ILE A 40 -3.70 12.95 -30.45
C ILE A 40 -4.83 12.25 -31.21
N GLY A 41 -4.89 10.92 -31.16
CA GLY A 41 -5.91 10.12 -31.83
C GLY A 41 -7.32 10.25 -31.24
N GLU A 42 -7.44 10.70 -29.99
CA GLU A 42 -8.75 10.92 -29.37
C GLU A 42 -9.43 12.17 -29.94
N LYS A 43 -10.63 12.02 -30.49
CA LYS A 43 -11.39 13.13 -31.09
C LYS A 43 -11.72 14.23 -30.09
N GLU A 44 -12.14 13.86 -28.89
CA GLU A 44 -12.41 14.78 -27.80
C GLU A 44 -11.38 14.58 -26.68
N LYS A 45 -10.47 15.52 -26.51
CA LYS A 45 -9.41 15.47 -25.48
C LYS A 45 -9.93 15.28 -24.06
N LYS A 46 -11.15 15.75 -23.80
CA LYS A 46 -11.82 15.55 -22.50
C LYS A 46 -12.14 14.08 -22.22
N ASN A 47 -12.41 13.27 -23.24
CA ASN A 47 -12.71 11.85 -23.09
C ASN A 47 -11.45 11.04 -22.74
N PHE A 48 -10.29 11.47 -23.21
CA PHE A 48 -9.01 10.88 -22.80
C PHE A 48 -8.80 10.93 -21.28
N LEU A 49 -9.13 12.10 -20.66
CA LEU A 49 -9.01 12.29 -19.21
C LEU A 49 -10.15 11.65 -18.40
N LYS A 50 -11.27 11.27 -19.04
CA LYS A 50 -12.35 10.52 -18.38
C LYS A 50 -12.05 9.03 -18.26
N ASP A 51 -11.21 8.49 -19.13
CA ASP A 51 -10.75 7.10 -19.02
C ASP A 51 -9.69 7.02 -17.92
N GLY A 52 -10.04 6.36 -16.80
CA GLY A 52 -9.16 6.18 -15.65
C GLY A 52 -7.84 5.48 -16.00
N TRP A 53 -7.83 4.59 -17.01
CA TRP A 53 -6.62 3.89 -17.44
C TRP A 53 -5.68 4.80 -18.22
N ASN A 54 -6.20 5.68 -19.06
CA ASN A 54 -5.40 6.68 -19.74
C ASN A 54 -4.76 7.67 -18.76
N VAL A 55 -5.52 8.09 -17.74
CA VAL A 55 -5.00 8.96 -16.66
C VAL A 55 -3.93 8.23 -15.86
N PHE A 56 -4.15 6.96 -15.49
CA PHE A 56 -3.20 6.13 -14.77
C PHE A 56 -1.88 5.99 -15.53
N ASP A 57 -1.93 5.59 -16.81
CA ASP A 57 -0.75 5.49 -17.67
C ASP A 57 0.00 6.82 -17.79
N THR A 58 -0.75 7.93 -17.96
CA THR A 58 -0.17 9.26 -18.07
C THR A 58 0.56 9.68 -16.79
N ILE A 59 -0.02 9.43 -15.61
CA ILE A 59 0.61 9.72 -14.31
C ILE A 59 1.91 8.92 -14.15
N ILE A 60 1.90 7.63 -14.47
CA ILE A 60 3.08 6.79 -14.35
C ILE A 60 4.21 7.28 -15.27
N VAL A 61 3.89 7.65 -16.50
CA VAL A 61 4.89 8.18 -17.43
C VAL A 61 5.38 9.57 -16.99
N ALA A 62 4.48 10.45 -16.52
CA ALA A 62 4.87 11.77 -16.01
C ALA A 62 5.83 11.66 -14.82
N ILE A 63 5.56 10.79 -13.86
CA ILE A 63 6.46 10.49 -12.73
C ILE A 63 7.81 9.97 -13.25
N SER A 64 7.79 9.19 -14.33
CA SER A 64 9.00 8.63 -14.94
C SER A 64 9.91 9.66 -15.60
N LEU A 65 9.35 10.78 -16.01
CA LEU A 65 10.08 11.86 -16.66
C LEU A 65 10.72 12.85 -15.67
N ILE A 66 10.39 12.78 -14.38
CA ILE A 66 10.96 13.67 -13.37
C ILE A 66 12.46 13.42 -13.28
N PRO A 67 13.32 14.41 -13.60
CA PRO A 67 14.75 14.26 -13.43
C PRO A 67 15.08 14.21 -11.94
N ILE A 68 15.64 13.08 -11.49
CA ILE A 68 15.98 12.88 -10.09
C ILE A 68 17.48 13.09 -9.91
N PRO A 69 17.92 14.12 -9.17
CA PRO A 69 19.32 14.33 -8.82
C PRO A 69 19.87 13.11 -8.03
N ASN A 70 21.17 12.84 -8.20
CA ASN A 70 21.81 11.69 -7.54
C ASN A 70 22.02 11.85 -6.02
N ASN A 71 21.53 12.93 -5.41
CA ASN A 71 21.65 13.19 -3.99
C ASN A 71 20.76 12.26 -3.14
N SER A 72 21.26 11.86 -1.98
CA SER A 72 20.61 10.94 -1.04
C SER A 72 19.22 11.40 -0.58
N SER A 73 18.95 12.71 -0.57
CA SER A 73 17.68 13.31 -0.16
C SER A 73 16.50 12.94 -1.06
N PHE A 74 16.74 12.40 -2.26
CA PHE A 74 15.70 12.05 -3.24
C PHE A 74 15.45 10.56 -3.39
N LEU A 75 15.78 9.76 -2.36
CA LEU A 75 15.54 8.30 -2.37
C LEU A 75 14.09 7.95 -2.68
N VAL A 76 13.14 8.69 -2.10
CA VAL A 76 11.70 8.48 -2.33
C VAL A 76 11.33 8.66 -3.80
N LEU A 77 11.85 9.69 -4.47
CA LEU A 77 11.60 9.90 -5.90
C LEU A 77 12.21 8.79 -6.76
N ARG A 78 13.33 8.22 -6.33
CA ARG A 78 13.95 7.07 -7.00
C ARG A 78 13.07 5.83 -6.90
N LEU A 79 12.38 5.62 -5.75
CA LEU A 79 11.41 4.55 -5.56
C LEU A 79 10.18 4.71 -6.47
N LEU A 80 9.78 5.96 -6.81
CA LEU A 80 8.66 6.19 -7.74
C LEU A 80 8.88 5.58 -9.13
N ARG A 81 10.14 5.38 -9.53
CA ARG A 81 10.43 4.67 -10.81
C ARG A 81 9.94 3.23 -10.81
N ILE A 82 9.84 2.59 -9.62
CA ILE A 82 9.33 1.21 -9.49
C ILE A 82 7.87 1.15 -9.94
N PHE A 83 7.09 2.22 -9.75
CA PHE A 83 5.67 2.26 -10.18
C PHE A 83 5.47 2.11 -11.69
N ARG A 84 6.52 2.25 -12.51
CA ARG A 84 6.44 1.91 -13.94
C ARG A 84 6.03 0.46 -14.19
N VAL A 85 6.34 -0.44 -13.23
CA VAL A 85 5.91 -1.85 -13.29
C VAL A 85 4.40 -1.96 -13.28
N LEU A 86 3.70 -1.05 -12.60
CA LEU A 86 2.24 -1.03 -12.51
C LEU A 86 1.57 -0.82 -13.88
N ARG A 87 2.30 -0.27 -14.86
CA ARG A 87 1.79 -0.17 -16.24
C ARG A 87 1.47 -1.53 -16.87
N LEU A 88 2.09 -2.61 -16.37
CA LEU A 88 1.75 -3.96 -16.80
C LEU A 88 0.26 -4.28 -16.58
N ILE A 89 -0.36 -3.64 -15.59
CA ILE A 89 -1.78 -3.79 -15.27
C ILE A 89 -2.67 -3.24 -16.41
N SER A 90 -2.31 -2.09 -16.98
CA SER A 90 -3.10 -1.50 -18.08
C SER A 90 -2.91 -2.21 -19.40
N VAL A 91 -1.75 -2.88 -19.59
CA VAL A 91 -1.40 -3.61 -20.83
C VAL A 91 -2.01 -5.01 -20.87
N ILE A 92 -2.11 -5.69 -19.72
CA ILE A 92 -2.65 -7.06 -19.64
C ILE A 92 -4.15 -7.00 -19.33
N PRO A 93 -5.03 -7.40 -20.28
CA PRO A 93 -6.50 -7.27 -20.08
C PRO A 93 -7.04 -8.03 -18.89
N GLU A 94 -6.42 -9.16 -18.53
CA GLU A 94 -6.82 -9.98 -17.39
C GLU A 94 -6.54 -9.25 -16.06
N LEU A 95 -5.36 -8.60 -15.94
CA LEU A 95 -5.02 -7.82 -14.76
C LEU A 95 -5.91 -6.58 -14.64
N LYS A 96 -6.22 -5.94 -15.77
CA LYS A 96 -7.15 -4.81 -15.80
C LYS A 96 -8.51 -5.19 -15.25
N LYS A 97 -9.10 -6.31 -15.67
CA LYS A 97 -10.38 -6.84 -15.16
C LYS A 97 -10.35 -7.12 -13.66
N ILE A 98 -9.25 -7.69 -13.17
CA ILE A 98 -9.08 -7.97 -11.73
C ILE A 98 -9.09 -6.66 -10.95
N ILE A 99 -8.33 -5.65 -11.37
CA ILE A 99 -8.29 -4.34 -10.70
C ILE A 99 -9.66 -3.66 -10.76
N GLU A 100 -10.36 -3.69 -11.90
CA GLU A 100 -11.72 -3.15 -12.02
C GLU A 100 -12.70 -3.82 -11.05
N ALA A 101 -12.62 -5.14 -10.88
CA ALA A 101 -13.44 -5.88 -9.93
C ALA A 101 -13.12 -5.50 -8.48
N ILE A 102 -11.83 -5.33 -8.13
CA ILE A 102 -11.39 -4.85 -6.81
C ILE A 102 -11.95 -3.44 -6.56
N LEU A 103 -11.77 -2.51 -7.51
CA LEU A 103 -12.25 -1.14 -7.39
C LEU A 103 -13.79 -1.07 -7.25
N ALA A 104 -14.52 -1.91 -7.96
CA ALA A 104 -15.97 -2.02 -7.83
C ALA A 104 -16.42 -2.50 -6.42
N SER A 105 -15.58 -3.30 -5.77
CA SER A 105 -15.84 -3.82 -4.42
C SER A 105 -15.49 -2.83 -3.30
N ILE A 106 -14.67 -1.80 -3.57
CA ILE A 106 -14.16 -0.86 -2.56
C ILE A 106 -15.28 -0.23 -1.74
N LYS A 107 -16.41 0.14 -2.36
CA LYS A 107 -17.53 0.77 -1.63
C LYS A 107 -18.06 -0.12 -0.49
N ARG A 108 -18.16 -1.43 -0.73
CA ARG A 108 -18.65 -2.40 0.28
C ARG A 108 -17.60 -2.60 1.37
N VAL A 109 -16.35 -2.82 0.95
CA VAL A 109 -15.21 -3.01 1.86
C VAL A 109 -14.99 -1.77 2.74
N PHE A 110 -15.20 -0.58 2.21
CA PHE A 110 -15.04 0.68 2.96
C PHE A 110 -15.94 0.75 4.20
N TYR A 111 -17.22 0.37 4.09
CA TYR A 111 -18.12 0.40 5.24
C TYR A 111 -17.76 -0.62 6.31
N VAL A 112 -17.34 -1.81 5.88
CA VAL A 112 -16.84 -2.85 6.82
C VAL A 112 -15.56 -2.38 7.50
N SER A 113 -14.62 -1.81 6.73
CA SER A 113 -13.38 -1.26 7.27
C SER A 113 -13.62 -0.09 8.24
N LEU A 114 -14.60 0.76 7.95
CA LEU A 114 -14.99 1.85 8.84
C LEU A 114 -15.55 1.32 10.17
N LEU A 115 -16.41 0.32 10.10
CA LEU A 115 -16.93 -0.32 11.31
C LEU A 115 -15.82 -0.98 12.13
N LEU A 116 -14.91 -1.71 11.48
CA LEU A 116 -13.74 -2.29 12.14
C LEU A 116 -12.85 -1.22 12.78
N PHE A 117 -12.64 -0.10 12.09
CA PHE A 117 -11.86 1.01 12.64
C PHE A 117 -12.51 1.60 13.90
N ILE A 118 -13.83 1.75 13.93
CA ILE A 118 -14.57 2.23 15.10
C ILE A 118 -14.39 1.26 16.27
N ILE A 119 -14.55 -0.05 16.03
CA ILE A 119 -14.36 -1.07 17.06
C ILE A 119 -12.92 -1.00 17.61
N LEU A 120 -11.94 -0.96 16.70
CA LEU A 120 -10.52 -0.90 17.03
C LEU A 120 -10.19 0.37 17.84
N TYR A 121 -10.76 1.52 17.47
CA TYR A 121 -10.59 2.78 18.19
C TYR A 121 -11.14 2.71 19.64
N ILE A 122 -12.35 2.15 19.81
CA ILE A 122 -12.97 2.00 21.14
C ILE A 122 -12.11 1.10 22.01
N TYR A 123 -11.73 -0.08 21.50
CA TYR A 123 -10.90 -1.00 22.27
C TYR A 123 -9.50 -0.44 22.52
N ALA A 124 -8.88 0.28 21.57
CA ALA A 124 -7.58 0.92 21.78
C ALA A 124 -7.62 1.96 22.90
N THR A 125 -8.67 2.78 22.93
CA THR A 125 -8.88 3.74 24.01
C THR A 125 -9.07 3.05 25.36
N MET A 126 -9.89 1.99 25.39
CA MET A 126 -10.06 1.18 26.61
C MET A 126 -8.74 0.53 27.05
N GLY A 127 -7.98 -0.05 26.12
CA GLY A 127 -6.71 -0.70 26.38
C GLY A 127 -5.66 0.26 26.94
N SER A 128 -5.55 1.46 26.37
CA SER A 128 -4.67 2.50 26.88
C SER A 128 -5.01 2.92 28.32
N ILE A 129 -6.30 3.05 28.63
CA ILE A 129 -6.76 3.41 29.99
C ILE A 129 -6.52 2.26 30.98
N LEU A 130 -6.78 1.01 30.57
CA LEU A 130 -6.72 -0.15 31.46
C LEU A 130 -5.30 -0.66 31.69
N PHE A 131 -4.46 -0.65 30.66
CA PHE A 131 -3.16 -1.33 30.66
C PHE A 131 -1.97 -0.38 30.49
N GLY A 132 -2.20 0.91 30.17
CA GLY A 132 -1.15 1.87 29.83
C GLY A 132 -0.10 2.09 30.91
N ASN A 133 -0.49 1.96 32.20
CA ASN A 133 0.45 2.09 33.31
C ASN A 133 1.32 0.84 33.52
N ASP A 134 0.81 -0.33 33.17
CA ASP A 134 1.47 -1.61 33.46
C ASP A 134 2.34 -2.09 32.29
N ASP A 135 1.94 -1.76 31.06
CA ASP A 135 2.69 -2.07 29.84
C ASP A 135 2.68 -0.87 28.87
N PRO A 136 3.45 0.18 29.18
CA PRO A 136 3.51 1.37 28.32
C PRO A 136 4.11 1.11 26.93
N GLU A 137 4.87 0.03 26.75
CA GLU A 137 5.40 -0.33 25.41
C GLU A 137 4.30 -0.66 24.42
N ARG A 138 3.17 -1.20 24.89
CA ARG A 138 2.04 -1.61 24.06
C ARG A 138 0.78 -0.77 24.21
N TRP A 139 0.67 -0.02 25.34
CA TRP A 139 -0.59 0.64 25.71
C TRP A 139 -0.45 2.09 26.17
N ALA A 140 0.75 2.72 26.05
CA ALA A 140 1.01 4.07 26.59
C ALA A 140 0.00 5.12 26.09
N ASP A 141 -0.38 5.05 24.83
CA ASP A 141 -1.28 6.00 24.20
C ASP A 141 -2.17 5.32 23.15
N LEU A 142 -3.12 6.09 22.60
CA LEU A 142 -4.04 5.61 21.58
C LEU A 142 -3.32 5.08 20.34
N GLY A 143 -2.25 5.73 19.89
CA GLY A 143 -1.53 5.34 18.67
C GLY A 143 -0.85 3.99 18.83
N ILE A 144 -0.13 3.80 19.93
CA ILE A 144 0.54 2.53 20.25
C ILE A 144 -0.50 1.42 20.47
N SER A 145 -1.59 1.72 21.20
CA SER A 145 -2.68 0.76 21.44
C SER A 145 -3.39 0.32 20.14
N LEU A 146 -3.55 1.23 19.17
CA LEU A 146 -4.10 0.91 17.86
C LEU A 146 -3.21 -0.08 17.10
N ILE A 147 -1.88 0.13 17.12
CA ILE A 147 -0.92 -0.78 16.47
C ILE A 147 -0.96 -2.16 17.16
N THR A 148 -0.98 -2.19 18.48
CA THR A 148 -1.08 -3.41 19.26
C THR A 148 -2.36 -4.18 18.97
N LEU A 149 -3.50 -3.50 18.94
CA LEU A 149 -4.77 -4.16 18.60
C LEU A 149 -4.87 -4.55 17.12
N PHE A 150 -4.23 -3.82 16.21
CA PHE A 150 -4.13 -4.27 14.83
C PHE A 150 -3.35 -5.59 14.72
N GLN A 151 -2.28 -5.76 15.51
CA GLN A 151 -1.57 -7.03 15.63
C GLN A 151 -2.49 -8.14 16.16
N VAL A 152 -3.28 -7.86 17.23
CA VAL A 152 -4.27 -8.81 17.79
C VAL A 152 -5.35 -9.14 16.76
N LEU A 153 -5.85 -8.17 16.01
CA LEU A 153 -6.84 -8.35 14.95
C LEU A 153 -6.36 -9.32 13.86
N THR A 154 -5.10 -9.25 13.49
CA THR A 154 -4.48 -10.16 12.50
C THR A 154 -4.12 -11.52 13.10
N LEU A 155 -4.41 -11.76 14.38
CA LEU A 155 -4.03 -12.94 15.15
C LEU A 155 -2.52 -13.20 15.16
N SER A 156 -1.71 -12.18 14.90
CA SER A 156 -0.24 -12.28 14.89
C SER A 156 0.30 -12.21 16.32
N SER A 157 0.70 -13.36 16.87
CA SER A 157 1.26 -13.48 18.23
C SER A 157 0.42 -12.75 19.31
N TRP A 158 -0.90 -12.78 19.15
CA TRP A 158 -1.84 -12.09 20.07
C TRP A 158 -1.73 -12.59 21.50
N GLU A 159 -1.35 -13.86 21.70
CA GLU A 159 -1.09 -14.46 22.99
C GLU A 159 0.05 -13.74 23.75
N ASN A 160 1.08 -13.25 23.04
CA ASN A 160 2.19 -12.50 23.62
C ASN A 160 1.77 -11.10 24.11
N VAL A 161 0.63 -10.61 23.64
CA VAL A 161 0.01 -9.37 24.11
C VAL A 161 -0.92 -9.65 25.29
N MET A 162 -1.70 -10.73 25.24
CA MET A 162 -2.67 -11.09 26.25
C MET A 162 -2.03 -11.65 27.53
N LEU A 163 -1.08 -12.57 27.39
CA LEU A 163 -0.52 -13.31 28.54
C LEU A 163 0.13 -12.40 29.62
N PRO A 164 0.92 -11.38 29.28
CA PRO A 164 1.44 -10.45 30.28
C PRO A 164 0.33 -9.71 31.04
N MET A 165 -0.72 -9.31 30.33
CA MET A 165 -1.88 -8.64 30.97
C MET A 165 -2.70 -9.60 31.82
N GLN A 166 -2.82 -10.86 31.42
CA GLN A 166 -3.51 -11.88 32.20
C GLN A 166 -2.77 -12.21 33.51
N ALA A 167 -1.45 -12.09 33.52
CA ALA A 167 -0.66 -12.28 34.73
C ALA A 167 -0.94 -11.18 35.78
N ILE A 168 -1.31 -9.97 35.36
CA ILE A 168 -1.65 -8.84 36.24
C ILE A 168 -3.16 -8.81 36.51
N TYR A 169 -3.96 -8.98 35.47
CA TYR A 169 -5.41 -8.90 35.49
C TYR A 169 -6.06 -10.19 35.02
N TRP A 170 -6.53 -11.03 35.94
CA TRP A 170 -7.15 -12.32 35.61
C TRP A 170 -8.31 -12.23 34.62
N TRP A 171 -9.01 -11.10 34.54
CA TRP A 171 -10.16 -10.84 33.67
C TRP A 171 -9.77 -10.33 32.26
N SER A 172 -8.50 -10.01 32.01
CA SER A 172 -8.05 -9.41 30.75
C SER A 172 -8.36 -10.28 29.52
N TRP A 173 -8.45 -11.61 29.71
CA TRP A 173 -8.84 -12.53 28.64
C TRP A 173 -10.23 -12.17 28.05
N ILE A 174 -11.17 -11.63 28.85
CA ILE A 174 -12.50 -11.20 28.39
C ILE A 174 -12.35 -10.06 27.38
N TYR A 175 -11.47 -9.10 27.66
CA TYR A 175 -11.18 -7.98 26.77
C TYR A 175 -10.66 -8.48 25.42
N PHE A 176 -9.65 -9.33 25.40
CA PHE A 176 -9.04 -9.83 24.16
C PHE A 176 -9.99 -10.76 23.38
N PHE A 177 -10.65 -11.69 24.04
CA PHE A 177 -11.60 -12.60 23.38
C PHE A 177 -12.82 -11.86 22.83
N SER A 178 -13.37 -10.88 23.55
CA SER A 178 -14.49 -10.08 23.05
C SER A 178 -14.07 -9.26 21.81
N PHE A 179 -12.88 -8.65 21.83
CA PHE A 179 -12.34 -7.93 20.69
C PHE A 179 -12.19 -8.84 19.45
N ILE A 180 -11.51 -9.97 19.60
CA ILE A 180 -11.29 -10.93 18.51
C ILE A 180 -12.64 -11.45 17.98
N SER A 181 -13.57 -11.80 18.85
CA SER A 181 -14.88 -12.31 18.45
C SER A 181 -15.69 -11.29 17.66
N ILE A 182 -15.77 -10.05 18.14
CA ILE A 182 -16.50 -8.97 17.46
C ILE A 182 -15.87 -8.67 16.11
N CYS A 183 -14.53 -8.55 16.04
CA CYS A 183 -13.84 -8.32 14.78
C CYS A 183 -14.02 -9.47 13.78
N SER A 184 -13.92 -10.73 14.24
CA SER A 184 -14.12 -11.90 13.39
C SER A 184 -15.53 -11.95 12.81
N ILE A 185 -16.57 -11.68 13.61
CA ILE A 185 -17.95 -11.62 13.14
C ILE A 185 -18.16 -10.48 12.14
N THR A 186 -17.46 -9.36 12.32
CA THR A 186 -17.58 -8.20 11.43
C THR A 186 -16.92 -8.46 10.06
N ILE A 187 -15.90 -9.30 10.01
CA ILE A 187 -15.18 -9.65 8.77
C ILE A 187 -15.89 -10.73 7.97
N LEU A 188 -16.60 -11.67 8.64
CA LEU A 188 -17.36 -12.75 8.02
C LEU A 188 -18.60 -12.22 7.30
#